data_0cde7a9be05f2aa57d4b7c1c6cbb34e9
#
_entry.id   0cde7a9be05f2aa57d4b7c1c6cbb34e9
#
_cell.length_a   1.000
_cell.length_b   1.000
_cell.length_c   1.000
_cell.angle_alpha   90.00
_cell.angle_beta   90.00
_cell.angle_gamma   90.00
#
_symmetry.space_group_name_H-M   'P 1'
#
loop_
_entity.id
_entity.type
_entity.pdbx_description
1 polymer ?
#
loop_
_entity_poly.entity_id
_entity_poly.type
_entity_poly.pdbx_seq_one_letter_code
_entity_poly.pdbx_strand_id
1 'polypeptide(L)'
;MEELIQKALSSSNKVSNNSLIEKIIPVGGGCIHKAWSIHFQNGKRVFAKSNYIDTINMFKFERECLSVLKRFANESYICVPETIDLISYQNLSILFLEWIDLKQCQQNVLGKGLALLHKSSSEWSKKNFGWEEEGFIGSSTQAKG
;
A
#
# COMPACT_ATOMS: atom_id res chain seq x y z
N MET A 1 -8.70 15.75 -9.23
CA MET A 1 -8.25 14.58 -8.45
C MET A 1 -7.66 15.02 -7.11
N GLU A 2 -6.66 15.87 -7.09
CA GLU A 2 -6.03 16.40 -5.86
C GLU A 2 -7.05 17.00 -4.89
N GLU A 3 -7.92 17.88 -5.37
CA GLU A 3 -8.99 18.48 -4.57
C GLU A 3 -9.94 17.43 -3.94
N LEU A 4 -10.24 16.34 -4.67
CA LEU A 4 -11.05 15.25 -4.14
C LEU A 4 -10.32 14.46 -3.05
N ILE A 5 -9.01 14.24 -3.20
CA ILE A 5 -8.17 13.61 -2.16
C ILE A 5 -8.15 14.49 -0.91
N GLN A 6 -8.00 15.80 -1.07
CA GLN A 6 -8.02 16.75 0.05
C GLN A 6 -9.35 16.71 0.81
N LYS A 7 -10.48 16.69 0.09
CA LYS A 7 -11.82 16.56 0.70
C LYS A 7 -12.04 15.22 1.38
N ALA A 8 -11.56 14.12 0.76
CA ALA A 8 -11.62 12.79 1.35
C ALA A 8 -10.81 12.71 2.67
N LEU A 9 -9.62 13.31 2.69
CA LEU A 9 -8.78 13.37 3.89
C LEU A 9 -9.41 14.16 5.03
N SER A 10 -10.17 15.22 4.72
CA SER A 10 -10.89 16.00 5.72
C SER A 10 -11.98 15.18 6.43
N SER A 11 -12.43 14.08 5.84
CA SER A 11 -13.41 13.16 6.43
C SER A 11 -12.78 12.03 7.27
N SER A 12 -11.44 11.89 7.30
CA SER A 12 -10.73 10.84 8.04
C SER A 12 -9.61 11.40 8.92
N ASN A 13 -9.81 11.31 10.23
CA ASN A 13 -8.78 11.70 11.21
C ASN A 13 -7.62 10.70 11.31
N LYS A 14 -7.79 9.47 10.84
CA LYS A 14 -6.73 8.43 10.90
C LYS A 14 -5.50 8.80 10.08
N VAL A 15 -5.72 9.37 8.90
CA VAL A 15 -4.62 9.72 7.99
C VAL A 15 -3.96 11.02 8.42
N SER A 16 -4.76 12.07 8.68
CA SER A 16 -4.27 13.42 8.98
C SER A 16 -3.72 13.57 10.40
N ASN A 17 -4.22 12.75 11.35
CA ASN A 17 -3.92 12.89 12.77
C ASN A 17 -4.12 14.35 13.25
N ASN A 18 -5.23 14.98 12.81
CA ASN A 18 -5.59 16.38 13.06
C ASN A 18 -4.59 17.42 12.51
N SER A 19 -3.65 17.02 11.64
CA SER A 19 -2.73 17.97 11.00
C SER A 19 -3.27 18.44 9.65
N LEU A 20 -3.03 19.70 9.33
CA LEU A 20 -3.41 20.27 8.04
C LEU A 20 -2.49 19.73 6.93
N ILE A 21 -3.07 19.58 5.74
CA ILE A 21 -2.32 19.23 4.54
C ILE A 21 -1.50 20.44 4.12
N GLU A 22 -0.21 20.25 3.91
CA GLU A 22 0.69 21.26 3.36
C GLU A 22 0.69 21.21 1.83
N LYS A 23 0.86 19.99 1.26
CA LYS A 23 0.87 19.77 -0.20
C LYS A 23 0.57 18.34 -0.56
N ILE A 24 0.02 18.16 -1.76
CA ILE A 24 -0.22 16.86 -2.40
C ILE A 24 0.56 16.86 -3.72
N ILE A 25 1.46 15.92 -3.91
CA ILE A 25 2.35 15.86 -5.07
C ILE A 25 2.10 14.54 -5.80
N PRO A 26 1.86 14.53 -7.12
CA PRO A 26 1.78 13.30 -7.88
C PRO A 26 3.13 12.58 -7.88
N VAL A 27 3.10 11.24 -7.73
CA VAL A 27 4.26 10.37 -7.79
C VAL A 27 4.16 9.52 -9.06
N GLY A 28 5.22 9.53 -9.85
CA GLY A 28 5.29 8.73 -11.07
C GLY A 28 5.51 7.24 -10.79
N GLY A 29 5.30 6.38 -11.81
CA GLY A 29 5.68 4.97 -11.80
C GLY A 29 4.54 3.96 -11.69
N GLY A 30 3.28 4.39 -11.53
CA GLY A 30 2.12 3.49 -11.56
C GLY A 30 1.43 3.47 -12.92
N CYS A 31 1.05 2.28 -13.42
CA CYS A 31 0.33 2.14 -14.70
C CYS A 31 -1.20 2.17 -14.53
N ILE A 32 -1.73 1.74 -13.37
CA ILE A 32 -3.17 1.52 -13.16
C ILE A 32 -3.75 2.52 -12.18
N HIS A 33 -3.06 2.76 -11.07
CA HIS A 33 -3.47 3.68 -10.03
C HIS A 33 -2.65 4.97 -10.10
N LYS A 34 -3.29 6.10 -9.82
CA LYS A 34 -2.58 7.36 -9.59
C LYS A 34 -1.97 7.32 -8.20
N ALA A 35 -0.70 7.68 -8.10
CA ALA A 35 0.04 7.71 -6.84
C ALA A 35 0.35 9.16 -6.41
N TRP A 36 0.38 9.39 -5.10
CA TRP A 36 0.52 10.70 -4.49
C TRP A 36 1.41 10.65 -3.26
N SER A 37 2.20 11.69 -3.07
CA SER A 37 2.89 12.01 -1.82
C SER A 37 2.13 13.13 -1.13
N ILE A 38 1.62 12.88 0.07
CA ILE A 38 0.85 13.83 0.86
C ILE A 38 1.70 14.28 2.02
N HIS A 39 1.93 15.58 2.12
CA HIS A 39 2.73 16.20 3.18
C HIS A 39 1.80 16.96 4.12
N PHE A 40 2.03 16.78 5.42
CA PHE A 40 1.31 17.45 6.48
C PHE A 40 2.19 18.48 7.18
N GLN A 41 1.59 19.53 7.73
CA GLN A 41 2.29 20.61 8.42
C GLN A 41 3.11 20.15 9.63
N ASN A 42 2.74 19.01 10.23
CA ASN A 42 3.50 18.38 11.32
C ASN A 42 4.72 17.58 10.85
N GLY A 43 5.09 17.65 9.56
CA GLY A 43 6.20 16.91 8.98
C GLY A 43 5.87 15.46 8.56
N LYS A 44 4.68 14.95 8.89
CA LYS A 44 4.24 13.62 8.44
C LYS A 44 4.13 13.56 6.93
N ARG A 45 4.52 12.44 6.34
CA ARG A 45 4.29 12.11 4.93
C ARG A 45 3.52 10.82 4.82
N VAL A 46 2.64 10.76 3.82
CA VAL A 46 1.81 9.59 3.53
C VAL A 46 1.86 9.31 2.03
N PHE A 47 1.97 8.04 1.67
CA PHE A 47 1.80 7.61 0.29
C PHE A 47 0.33 7.25 0.06
N ALA A 48 -0.25 7.71 -1.05
CA ALA A 48 -1.62 7.37 -1.40
C ALA A 48 -1.71 6.83 -2.83
N LYS A 49 -2.56 5.83 -3.01
CA LYS A 49 -3.00 5.35 -4.33
C LYS A 49 -4.47 5.69 -4.51
N SER A 50 -4.85 6.20 -5.67
CA SER A 50 -6.24 6.53 -5.97
C SER A 50 -6.68 5.99 -7.32
N ASN A 51 -7.94 5.58 -7.41
CA ASN A 51 -8.61 5.17 -8.64
C ASN A 51 -10.12 5.32 -8.48
N TYR A 52 -10.89 5.00 -9.52
CA TYR A 52 -12.34 4.98 -9.44
C TYR A 52 -12.84 3.94 -8.44
N ILE A 53 -14.05 4.16 -7.91
CA ILE A 53 -14.66 3.34 -6.85
C ILE A 53 -14.85 1.88 -7.23
N ASP A 54 -15.07 1.57 -8.50
CA ASP A 54 -15.19 0.20 -9.03
C ASP A 54 -13.93 -0.65 -8.83
N THR A 55 -12.77 -0.01 -8.65
CA THR A 55 -11.49 -0.68 -8.38
C THR A 55 -11.21 -0.94 -6.89
N ILE A 56 -12.15 -0.64 -5.99
CA ILE A 56 -11.95 -0.74 -4.54
C ILE A 56 -11.51 -2.13 -4.07
N ASN A 57 -11.96 -3.18 -4.75
CA ASN A 57 -11.58 -4.55 -4.41
C ASN A 57 -10.09 -4.83 -4.65
N MET A 58 -9.45 -4.15 -5.62
CA MET A 58 -8.00 -4.22 -5.82
C MET A 58 -7.26 -3.63 -4.61
N PHE A 59 -7.74 -2.51 -4.07
CA PHE A 59 -7.14 -1.90 -2.86
C PHE A 59 -7.41 -2.71 -1.59
N LYS A 60 -8.56 -3.36 -1.47
CA LYS A 60 -8.83 -4.30 -0.36
C LYS A 60 -7.86 -5.45 -0.40
N PHE A 61 -7.69 -6.07 -1.57
CA PHE A 61 -6.73 -7.16 -1.77
C PHE A 61 -5.29 -6.70 -1.49
N GLU A 62 -4.86 -5.55 -2.02
CA GLU A 62 -3.53 -5.00 -1.75
C GLU A 62 -3.30 -4.78 -0.24
N ARG A 63 -4.29 -4.24 0.48
CA ARG A 63 -4.23 -4.06 1.93
C ARG A 63 -4.00 -5.37 2.66
N GLU A 64 -4.73 -6.42 2.29
CA GLU A 64 -4.58 -7.76 2.88
C GLU A 64 -3.20 -8.35 2.57
N CYS A 65 -2.76 -8.26 1.31
CA CYS A 65 -1.43 -8.71 0.92
C CYS A 65 -0.32 -8.01 1.71
N LEU A 66 -0.40 -6.68 1.88
CA LEU A 66 0.59 -5.92 2.66
C LEU A 66 0.59 -6.34 4.13
N SER A 67 -0.59 -6.59 4.72
CA SER A 67 -0.71 -7.06 6.09
C SER A 67 -0.04 -8.43 6.29
N VAL A 68 -0.28 -9.37 5.36
CA VAL A 68 0.35 -10.70 5.38
C VAL A 68 1.86 -10.60 5.17
N LEU A 69 2.31 -9.83 4.18
CA LEU A 69 3.73 -9.64 3.92
C LEU A 69 4.44 -9.02 5.14
N LYS A 70 3.84 -8.02 5.79
CA LYS A 70 4.40 -7.38 6.99
C LYS A 70 4.55 -8.39 8.15
N ARG A 71 3.61 -9.32 8.31
CA ARG A 71 3.67 -10.36 9.34
C ARG A 71 4.88 -11.28 9.21
N PHE A 72 5.30 -11.59 7.98
CA PHE A 72 6.39 -12.52 7.71
C PHE A 72 7.71 -11.87 7.34
N ALA A 73 7.70 -10.56 7.02
CA ALA A 73 8.90 -9.81 6.67
C ALA A 73 9.82 -9.64 7.88
N ASN A 74 11.13 -9.79 7.63
CA ASN A 74 12.13 -9.36 8.59
C ASN A 74 12.50 -7.90 8.29
N GLU A 75 12.08 -6.98 9.15
CA GLU A 75 12.22 -5.53 8.97
C GLU A 75 13.68 -5.06 8.84
N SER A 76 14.65 -5.86 9.32
CA SER A 76 16.08 -5.57 9.10
C SER A 76 16.51 -5.69 7.64
N TYR A 77 15.71 -6.34 6.78
CA TYR A 77 16.02 -6.59 5.38
C TYR A 77 14.97 -6.07 4.41
N ILE A 78 13.69 -6.18 4.77
CA ILE A 78 12.56 -5.76 3.92
C ILE A 78 11.60 -4.91 4.74
N CYS A 79 11.40 -3.68 4.31
CA CYS A 79 10.38 -2.80 4.84
C CYS A 79 9.08 -2.96 4.03
N VAL A 80 8.00 -3.34 4.69
CA VAL A 80 6.66 -3.42 4.11
C VAL A 80 5.83 -2.27 4.65
N PRO A 81 5.26 -1.39 3.80
CA PRO A 81 4.49 -0.24 4.27
C PRO A 81 3.25 -0.68 5.04
N GLU A 82 2.94 0.04 6.11
CA GLU A 82 1.70 -0.13 6.83
C GLU A 82 0.54 0.54 6.09
N THR A 83 -0.61 -0.13 6.07
CA THR A 83 -1.85 0.48 5.60
C THR A 83 -2.43 1.37 6.70
N ILE A 84 -2.56 2.66 6.42
CA ILE A 84 -3.12 3.63 7.35
C ILE A 84 -4.65 3.62 7.27
N ASP A 85 -5.20 3.72 6.05
CA ASP A 85 -6.65 3.69 5.82
C ASP A 85 -6.98 3.37 4.36
N LEU A 86 -8.23 2.93 4.12
CA LEU A 86 -8.83 2.79 2.80
C LEU A 86 -10.17 3.54 2.81
N ILE A 87 -10.25 4.61 2.05
CA ILE A 87 -11.38 5.51 2.03
C ILE A 87 -12.09 5.43 0.68
N SER A 88 -13.43 5.42 0.74
CA SER A 88 -14.30 5.69 -0.41
C SER A 88 -14.87 7.09 -0.27
N TYR A 89 -14.68 7.92 -1.29
CA TYR A 89 -15.21 9.28 -1.32
C TYR A 89 -15.75 9.60 -2.71
N GLN A 90 -17.06 9.85 -2.80
CA GLN A 90 -17.75 10.00 -4.08
C GLN A 90 -17.48 8.80 -5.01
N ASN A 91 -16.92 9.04 -6.18
CA ASN A 91 -16.57 8.01 -7.18
C ASN A 91 -15.11 7.55 -7.10
N LEU A 92 -14.40 7.85 -5.99
CA LEU A 92 -13.00 7.47 -5.78
C LEU A 92 -12.86 6.45 -4.65
N SER A 93 -11.89 5.57 -4.81
CA SER A 93 -11.26 4.79 -3.75
C SER A 93 -9.82 5.26 -3.57
N ILE A 94 -9.37 5.38 -2.32
CA ILE A 94 -8.04 5.89 -1.97
C ILE A 94 -7.46 5.01 -0.88
N LEU A 95 -6.34 4.35 -1.19
CA LEU A 95 -5.55 3.58 -0.23
C LEU A 95 -4.41 4.44 0.29
N PHE A 96 -4.35 4.64 1.60
CA PHE A 96 -3.29 5.39 2.28
C PHE A 96 -2.32 4.43 2.96
N LEU A 97 -1.05 4.59 2.65
CA LEU A 97 0.06 3.79 3.14
C LEU A 97 1.10 4.66 3.83
N GLU A 98 1.86 4.05 4.69
CA GLU A 98 3.07 4.64 5.24
C GLU A 98 4.00 5.10 4.11
N TRP A 99 4.60 6.29 4.27
CA TRP A 99 5.64 6.74 3.36
C TRP A 99 6.96 6.07 3.72
N ILE A 100 7.57 5.41 2.75
CA ILE A 100 8.90 4.81 2.89
C ILE A 100 9.89 5.58 2.02
N ASP A 101 10.94 6.11 2.65
CA ASP A 101 12.05 6.72 1.92
C ASP A 101 12.89 5.64 1.25
N LEU A 102 12.89 5.64 -0.08
CA LEU A 102 13.68 4.68 -0.85
C LEU A 102 15.16 5.01 -0.73
N LYS A 103 15.94 4.01 -0.33
CA LYS A 103 17.40 4.09 -0.23
C LYS A 103 18.04 3.04 -1.14
N GLN A 104 19.19 3.37 -1.69
CA GLN A 104 20.00 2.35 -2.34
C GLN A 104 20.46 1.33 -1.30
N CYS A 105 20.25 0.06 -1.59
CA CYS A 105 20.76 -1.03 -0.77
C CYS A 105 21.54 -2.03 -1.63
N GLN A 106 22.36 -2.86 -0.97
CA GLN A 106 23.04 -3.94 -1.66
C GLN A 106 22.05 -5.04 -2.04
N GLN A 107 22.12 -5.52 -3.28
CA GLN A 107 21.20 -6.54 -3.81
C GLN A 107 21.20 -7.83 -2.98
N ASN A 108 22.35 -8.22 -2.41
CA ASN A 108 22.45 -9.38 -1.54
C ASN A 108 21.64 -9.24 -0.25
N VAL A 109 21.51 -8.03 0.29
CA VAL A 109 20.70 -7.74 1.47
C VAL A 109 19.21 -7.94 1.15
N LEU A 110 18.76 -7.42 0.02
CA LEU A 110 17.39 -7.62 -0.46
C LEU A 110 17.11 -9.11 -0.74
N GLY A 111 18.03 -9.80 -1.42
CA GLY A 111 17.91 -11.23 -1.71
C GLY A 111 17.82 -12.09 -0.44
N LYS A 112 18.60 -11.76 0.59
CA LYS A 112 18.51 -12.42 1.91
C LYS A 112 17.16 -12.15 2.57
N GLY A 113 16.66 -10.92 2.51
CA GLY A 113 15.35 -10.56 3.03
C GLY A 113 14.23 -11.35 2.37
N LEU A 114 14.26 -11.47 1.04
CA LEU A 114 13.28 -12.26 0.28
C LEU A 114 13.34 -13.75 0.65
N ALA A 115 14.53 -14.33 0.77
CA ALA A 115 14.69 -15.73 1.20
C ALA A 115 14.15 -15.98 2.61
N LEU A 116 14.36 -15.04 3.53
CA LEU A 116 13.81 -15.11 4.89
C LEU A 116 12.28 -14.99 4.89
N LEU A 117 11.72 -14.11 4.06
CA LEU A 117 10.27 -13.98 3.89
C LEU A 117 9.65 -15.28 3.40
N HIS A 118 10.21 -15.90 2.35
CA HIS A 118 9.74 -17.19 1.83
C HIS A 118 9.85 -18.29 2.88
N LYS A 119 10.94 -18.33 3.64
CA LYS A 119 11.13 -19.33 4.71
C LYS A 119 10.11 -19.14 5.83
N SER A 120 9.89 -17.90 6.29
CA SER A 120 8.96 -17.64 7.39
C SER A 120 7.49 -17.86 7.01
N SER A 121 7.13 -17.67 5.73
CA SER A 121 5.77 -17.90 5.23
C SER A 121 5.51 -19.34 4.79
N SER A 122 6.53 -20.22 4.70
CA SER A 122 6.39 -21.57 4.13
C SER A 122 5.42 -22.49 4.90
N GLU A 123 5.20 -22.22 6.19
CA GLU A 123 4.28 -23.00 7.03
C GLU A 123 2.87 -22.39 7.09
N TRP A 124 2.66 -21.19 6.55
CA TRP A 124 1.39 -20.48 6.64
C TRP A 124 0.29 -21.14 5.79
N SER A 125 0.66 -21.64 4.61
CA SER A 125 -0.25 -22.41 3.76
C SER A 125 0.31 -23.81 3.57
N LYS A 126 -0.17 -24.76 4.36
CA LYS A 126 0.30 -26.18 4.31
C LYS A 126 -0.18 -26.95 3.08
N LYS A 127 -1.10 -26.38 2.27
CA LYS A 127 -1.77 -27.13 1.20
C LYS A 127 -1.62 -26.55 -0.20
N ASN A 128 -1.45 -25.23 -0.33
CA ASN A 128 -1.46 -24.56 -1.62
C ASN A 128 -0.30 -23.54 -1.71
N PHE A 129 0.16 -23.27 -2.93
CA PHE A 129 1.06 -22.17 -3.21
C PHE A 129 0.24 -20.98 -3.72
N GLY A 130 0.45 -19.80 -3.16
CA GLY A 130 -0.24 -18.58 -3.57
C GLY A 130 -1.20 -18.04 -2.53
N TRP A 131 -2.10 -17.18 -2.99
CA TRP A 131 -3.10 -16.54 -2.15
C TRP A 131 -4.38 -17.40 -2.09
N GLU A 132 -5.04 -17.45 -0.93
CA GLU A 132 -6.28 -18.21 -0.73
C GLU A 132 -7.47 -17.62 -1.46
N GLU A 133 -7.40 -16.34 -1.85
CA GLU A 133 -8.44 -15.61 -2.58
C GLU A 133 -7.94 -15.18 -3.96
N GLU A 134 -8.88 -14.88 -4.84
CA GLU A 134 -8.57 -14.28 -6.13
C GLU A 134 -7.93 -12.92 -5.94
N GLY A 135 -6.85 -12.66 -6.67
CA GLY A 135 -6.09 -11.44 -6.60
C GLY A 135 -6.03 -10.68 -7.92
N PHE A 136 -5.10 -9.73 -7.98
CA PHE A 136 -4.91 -8.90 -9.16
C PHE A 136 -3.43 -8.72 -9.47
N ILE A 137 -3.09 -8.82 -10.76
CA ILE A 137 -1.81 -8.33 -11.29
C ILE A 137 -2.17 -7.26 -12.33
N GLY A 138 -1.91 -6.02 -11.97
CA GLY A 138 -2.43 -4.92 -12.77
C GLY A 138 -3.95 -4.89 -12.76
N SER A 139 -4.59 -4.84 -13.93
CA SER A 139 -6.05 -4.95 -14.09
C SER A 139 -6.54 -6.39 -14.28
N SER A 140 -5.63 -7.35 -14.39
CA SER A 140 -5.98 -8.76 -14.65
C SER A 140 -6.22 -9.50 -13.34
N THR A 141 -7.35 -10.21 -13.26
CA THR A 141 -7.63 -11.10 -12.13
C THR A 141 -6.70 -12.31 -12.16
N GLN A 142 -6.25 -12.72 -11.00
CA GLN A 142 -5.45 -13.91 -10.80
C GLN A 142 -6.25 -14.91 -9.97
N ALA A 143 -6.32 -16.14 -10.46
CA ALA A 143 -6.94 -17.21 -9.71
C ALA A 143 -6.20 -17.43 -8.38
N LYS A 144 -6.93 -17.89 -7.36
CA LYS A 144 -6.33 -18.39 -6.13
C LYS A 144 -5.37 -19.56 -6.41
N GLY A 145 -4.30 -19.65 -5.66
CA GLY A 145 -3.31 -20.74 -5.74
C GLY A 145 -3.68 -21.96 -4.95
#